data_43ee1579b5b98254dfa1fbd820980ab4
#
_entry.id   43ee1579b5b98254dfa1fbd820980ab4
#
_cell.length_a   1.000
_cell.length_b   1.000
_cell.length_c   1.000
_cell.angle_alpha   90.00
_cell.angle_beta   90.00
_cell.angle_gamma   90.00
#
_symmetry.space_group_name_H-M   'P 1'
#
loop_
_entity.id
_entity.type
_entity.pdbx_description
1 polymer ?
#
loop_
_entity_poly.entity_id
_entity_poly.type
_entity_poly.pdbx_seq_one_letter_code
_entity_poly.pdbx_strand_id
1 'polypeptide(L)'
;MTMQYGAFFPTRDMPGDRVQIRDWAQAAEELGFDYIEVSDHVLGADREKIPGFEGPYDVDDSFHETFTTIAYMAAVTEKVGFASGVLILPQRQTALVAKQAAQVDVLCGGRLRLGVGVGWNPVEYEALGEEWSKRGRKQEEQVQLMKRYWTERTVTFDGEFDRVAHAGIKPMPIQQPIPIWFGGGVDAVLKRAAKHGDGWIPLGNPGRGSMAMLEKLHGYLAEEGRDP
;
A
#
# COMPACT_ATOMS: atom_id res chain seq x y z
N MET A 1 22.58 -5.16 -6.79
CA MET A 1 21.45 -4.23 -6.91
C MET A 1 21.91 -2.84 -6.55
N THR A 2 21.47 -1.79 -7.25
CA THR A 2 21.75 -0.40 -6.88
C THR A 2 20.73 0.03 -5.82
N MET A 3 21.20 0.75 -4.78
CA MET A 3 20.32 1.32 -3.76
C MET A 3 19.40 2.36 -4.43
N GLN A 4 18.13 2.35 -4.05
CA GLN A 4 17.13 3.32 -4.51
C GLN A 4 16.74 4.25 -3.35
N TYR A 5 16.46 5.50 -3.66
CA TYR A 5 16.07 6.52 -2.69
C TYR A 5 14.64 6.97 -2.95
N GLY A 6 13.78 6.85 -1.94
CA GLY A 6 12.40 7.33 -1.98
C GLY A 6 12.24 8.69 -1.30
N ALA A 7 11.35 9.53 -1.85
CA ALA A 7 10.86 10.72 -1.20
C ALA A 7 9.49 10.44 -0.57
N PHE A 8 9.36 10.70 0.73
CA PHE A 8 8.07 10.58 1.41
C PHE A 8 7.22 11.83 1.15
N PHE A 9 6.04 11.67 0.55
CA PHE A 9 5.12 12.77 0.32
C PHE A 9 4.58 13.30 1.66
N PRO A 10 4.79 14.60 1.97
CA PRO A 10 4.46 15.17 3.27
C PRO A 10 2.97 15.47 3.36
N THR A 11 2.13 14.43 3.33
CA THR A 11 0.68 14.54 3.21
C THR A 11 0.03 15.39 4.30
N ARG A 12 0.60 15.41 5.51
CA ARG A 12 0.10 16.21 6.65
C ARG A 12 0.41 17.70 6.51
N ASP A 13 1.56 18.02 5.94
CA ASP A 13 2.06 19.38 5.78
C ASP A 13 1.71 19.98 4.41
N MET A 14 1.16 19.15 3.51
CA MET A 14 0.77 19.58 2.18
C MET A 14 -0.68 20.05 2.20
N PRO A 15 -0.94 21.35 2.01
CA PRO A 15 -2.30 21.85 1.85
C PRO A 15 -2.92 21.29 0.57
N GLY A 16 -4.25 21.32 0.47
CA GLY A 16 -4.99 20.84 -0.69
C GLY A 16 -4.79 21.66 -1.98
N ASP A 17 -3.60 22.24 -2.18
CA ASP A 17 -3.25 23.00 -3.37
C ASP A 17 -2.57 22.12 -4.42
N ARG A 18 -3.28 21.92 -5.52
CA ARG A 18 -2.79 21.11 -6.65
C ARG A 18 -1.47 21.60 -7.24
N VAL A 19 -1.18 22.89 -7.18
CA VAL A 19 0.07 23.46 -7.72
C VAL A 19 1.25 23.03 -6.86
N GLN A 20 1.10 23.11 -5.54
CA GLN A 20 2.14 22.65 -4.61
C GLN A 20 2.40 21.16 -4.71
N ILE A 21 1.33 20.34 -4.87
CA ILE A 21 1.47 18.87 -5.07
C ILE A 21 2.25 18.59 -6.35
N ARG A 22 1.92 19.27 -7.47
CA ARG A 22 2.64 19.15 -8.74
C ARG A 22 4.10 19.52 -8.59
N ASP A 23 4.36 20.71 -8.05
CA ASP A 23 5.71 21.27 -7.96
C ASP A 23 6.60 20.41 -7.05
N TRP A 24 6.03 19.85 -5.99
CA TRP A 24 6.72 18.92 -5.11
C TRP A 24 7.08 17.62 -5.84
N ALA A 25 6.13 17.03 -6.60
CA ALA A 25 6.36 15.79 -7.34
C ALA A 25 7.44 15.98 -8.43
N GLN A 26 7.39 17.10 -9.16
CA GLN A 26 8.39 17.43 -10.17
C GLN A 26 9.76 17.70 -9.56
N ALA A 27 9.82 18.39 -8.42
CA ALA A 27 11.07 18.60 -7.69
C ALA A 27 11.69 17.28 -7.20
N ALA A 28 10.88 16.34 -6.70
CA ALA A 28 11.36 15.02 -6.31
C ALA A 28 11.99 14.27 -7.51
N GLU A 29 11.37 14.34 -8.69
CA GLU A 29 11.90 13.75 -9.92
C GLU A 29 13.20 14.46 -10.38
N GLU A 30 13.22 15.78 -10.38
CA GLU A 30 14.40 16.59 -10.77
C GLU A 30 15.60 16.36 -9.86
N LEU A 31 15.36 16.16 -8.55
CA LEU A 31 16.39 15.84 -7.57
C LEU A 31 16.91 14.39 -7.69
N GLY A 32 16.28 13.57 -8.53
CA GLY A 32 16.73 12.21 -8.84
C GLY A 32 16.27 11.16 -7.82
N PHE A 33 15.17 11.38 -7.10
CA PHE A 33 14.56 10.32 -6.31
C PHE A 33 14.03 9.23 -7.22
N ASP A 34 14.22 7.97 -6.80
CA ASP A 34 13.76 6.80 -7.57
C ASP A 34 12.25 6.60 -7.45
N TYR A 35 11.65 6.96 -6.31
CA TYR A 35 10.20 6.85 -6.10
C TYR A 35 9.67 7.86 -5.07
N ILE A 36 8.36 8.11 -5.17
CA ILE A 36 7.56 8.88 -4.20
C ILE A 36 6.67 7.92 -3.44
N GLU A 37 6.72 7.98 -2.10
CA GLU A 37 5.88 7.19 -1.21
C GLU A 37 4.74 8.03 -0.64
N VAL A 38 3.49 7.54 -0.77
CA VAL A 38 2.27 8.20 -0.28
C VAL A 38 1.61 7.34 0.79
N SER A 39 1.37 7.89 1.98
CA SER A 39 0.65 7.21 3.05
C SER A 39 -0.87 7.23 2.83
N ASP A 40 -1.57 6.31 3.50
CA ASP A 40 -3.02 6.11 3.37
C ASP A 40 -3.73 6.19 4.72
N HIS A 41 -4.69 7.11 4.81
CA HIS A 41 -5.73 7.17 5.83
C HIS A 41 -7.02 7.71 5.21
N VAL A 42 -8.16 7.12 5.59
CA VAL A 42 -9.46 7.52 5.05
C VAL A 42 -10.08 8.61 5.93
N LEU A 43 -9.94 8.49 7.25
CA LEU A 43 -10.43 9.47 8.20
C LEU A 43 -9.61 9.49 9.49
N GLY A 44 -9.55 10.64 10.14
CA GLY A 44 -8.97 10.82 11.47
C GLY A 44 -10.02 10.66 12.56
N ALA A 45 -9.61 10.16 13.73
CA ALA A 45 -10.44 10.09 14.91
C ALA A 45 -10.23 11.35 15.79
N ASP A 46 -11.31 11.85 16.40
CA ASP A 46 -11.27 12.99 17.32
C ASP A 46 -10.79 12.51 18.70
N ARG A 47 -9.56 12.86 19.07
CA ARG A 47 -8.94 12.47 20.36
C ARG A 47 -9.67 13.02 21.57
N GLU A 48 -10.33 14.18 21.45
CA GLU A 48 -11.04 14.80 22.55
C GLU A 48 -12.35 14.07 22.88
N LYS A 49 -12.94 13.42 21.85
CA LYS A 49 -14.25 12.76 21.95
C LYS A 49 -14.17 11.25 22.11
N ILE A 50 -13.05 10.63 21.79
CA ILE A 50 -12.87 9.18 21.89
C ILE A 50 -11.91 8.86 23.04
N PRO A 51 -12.40 8.48 24.23
CA PRO A 51 -11.56 8.19 25.38
C PRO A 51 -10.56 7.07 25.10
N GLY A 52 -9.28 7.31 25.39
CA GLY A 52 -8.22 6.32 25.22
C GLY A 52 -7.79 6.11 23.78
N PHE A 53 -8.23 6.94 22.84
CA PHE A 53 -7.69 6.90 21.48
C PHE A 53 -6.25 7.42 21.47
N GLU A 54 -5.31 6.51 21.20
CA GLU A 54 -3.89 6.81 21.05
C GLU A 54 -3.44 6.41 19.64
N GLY A 55 -3.00 7.38 18.87
CA GLY A 55 -2.52 7.13 17.51
C GLY A 55 -1.61 8.25 17.04
N PRO A 56 -0.81 8.03 15.98
CA PRO A 56 0.09 9.04 15.45
C PRO A 56 -0.65 10.20 14.76
N TYR A 57 -1.92 10.02 14.40
CA TYR A 57 -2.75 10.96 13.64
C TYR A 57 -4.15 11.08 14.22
N ASP A 58 -4.81 12.22 13.96
CA ASP A 58 -6.19 12.47 14.37
C ASP A 58 -6.97 13.26 13.30
N VAL A 59 -8.15 13.76 13.68
CA VAL A 59 -9.07 14.47 12.78
C VAL A 59 -8.49 15.76 12.19
N ASP A 60 -7.52 16.36 12.86
CA ASP A 60 -6.88 17.62 12.42
C ASP A 60 -5.70 17.37 11.44
N ASP A 61 -5.26 16.11 11.31
CA ASP A 61 -4.21 15.75 10.36
C ASP A 61 -4.76 15.55 8.95
N SER A 62 -4.16 16.23 7.96
CA SER A 62 -4.54 16.10 6.56
C SER A 62 -3.98 14.82 5.96
N PHE A 63 -4.83 14.06 5.27
CA PHE A 63 -4.42 12.92 4.45
C PHE A 63 -5.07 13.01 3.07
N HIS A 64 -4.23 12.98 2.04
CA HIS A 64 -4.69 12.88 0.66
C HIS A 64 -5.04 11.43 0.32
N GLU A 65 -6.09 11.23 -0.49
CA GLU A 65 -6.45 9.90 -0.95
C GLU A 65 -5.34 9.34 -1.87
N THR A 66 -4.83 8.16 -1.53
CA THR A 66 -3.58 7.60 -2.05
C THR A 66 -3.59 7.43 -3.57
N PHE A 67 -4.61 6.77 -4.14
CA PHE A 67 -4.64 6.48 -5.58
C PHE A 67 -4.86 7.72 -6.43
N THR A 68 -5.72 8.64 -6.01
CA THR A 68 -5.98 9.88 -6.74
C THR A 68 -4.78 10.80 -6.71
N THR A 69 -4.08 10.86 -5.59
CA THR A 69 -2.84 11.65 -5.44
C THR A 69 -1.72 11.08 -6.31
N ILE A 70 -1.51 9.77 -6.27
CA ILE A 70 -0.50 9.12 -7.14
C ILE A 70 -0.86 9.33 -8.62
N ALA A 71 -2.12 9.18 -9.01
CA ALA A 71 -2.55 9.39 -10.39
C ALA A 71 -2.29 10.83 -10.86
N TYR A 72 -2.54 11.82 -10.00
CA TYR A 72 -2.24 13.22 -10.30
C TYR A 72 -0.73 13.47 -10.46
N MET A 73 0.08 12.97 -9.54
CA MET A 73 1.54 13.11 -9.61
C MET A 73 2.11 12.37 -10.83
N ALA A 74 1.58 11.20 -11.17
CA ALA A 74 1.97 10.44 -12.36
C ALA A 74 1.71 11.19 -13.68
N ALA A 75 0.66 12.01 -13.72
CA ALA A 75 0.32 12.83 -14.90
C ALA A 75 1.28 14.01 -15.12
N VAL A 76 2.07 14.39 -14.11
CA VAL A 76 2.98 15.55 -14.15
C VAL A 76 4.47 15.18 -14.00
N THR A 77 4.77 13.86 -14.02
CA THR A 77 6.14 13.30 -13.93
C THR A 77 6.33 12.18 -14.95
N GLU A 78 7.58 11.92 -15.36
CA GLU A 78 7.89 10.92 -16.41
C GLU A 78 8.68 9.72 -15.93
N LYS A 79 9.52 9.86 -14.90
CA LYS A 79 10.53 8.86 -14.51
C LYS A 79 10.35 8.32 -13.10
N VAL A 80 10.02 9.18 -12.13
CA VAL A 80 9.91 8.80 -10.72
C VAL A 80 8.82 7.74 -10.54
N GLY A 81 9.14 6.68 -9.79
CA GLY A 81 8.19 5.64 -9.41
C GLY A 81 7.27 6.07 -8.27
N PHE A 82 6.26 5.27 -8.00
CA PHE A 82 5.30 5.54 -6.92
C PHE A 82 5.15 4.31 -6.03
N ALA A 83 4.98 4.56 -4.73
CA ALA A 83 4.67 3.53 -3.75
C ALA A 83 3.56 4.02 -2.81
N SER A 84 2.66 3.14 -2.40
CA SER A 84 1.84 3.40 -1.21
C SER A 84 2.60 2.95 0.05
N GLY A 85 2.68 3.79 1.06
CA GLY A 85 3.42 3.50 2.27
C GLY A 85 2.60 3.66 3.56
N VAL A 86 1.62 2.84 3.81
CA VAL A 86 1.05 1.71 3.07
C VAL A 86 -0.45 1.87 2.87
N LEU A 87 -1.01 1.34 1.78
CA LEU A 87 -2.46 1.25 1.60
C LEU A 87 -3.06 0.31 2.66
N ILE A 88 -4.09 0.76 3.39
CA ILE A 88 -4.76 -0.07 4.39
C ILE A 88 -5.75 -1.00 3.67
N LEU A 89 -5.21 -2.08 3.11
CA LEU A 89 -5.93 -2.95 2.18
C LEU A 89 -7.22 -3.54 2.75
N PRO A 90 -7.27 -4.05 4.02
CA PRO A 90 -8.49 -4.69 4.53
C PRO A 90 -9.67 -3.74 4.76
N GLN A 91 -9.45 -2.43 4.71
CA GLN A 91 -10.52 -1.42 4.77
C GLN A 91 -11.23 -1.23 3.44
N ARG A 92 -10.80 -1.92 2.38
CA ARG A 92 -11.22 -1.67 1.00
C ARG A 92 -11.77 -2.94 0.35
N GLN A 93 -12.60 -2.74 -0.67
CA GLN A 93 -13.10 -3.82 -1.52
C GLN A 93 -12.01 -4.31 -2.47
N THR A 94 -11.73 -5.59 -2.49
CA THR A 94 -10.61 -6.21 -3.24
C THR A 94 -10.65 -5.92 -4.73
N ALA A 95 -11.79 -6.13 -5.37
CA ALA A 95 -11.95 -5.89 -6.81
C ALA A 95 -11.77 -4.40 -7.18
N LEU A 96 -12.24 -3.49 -6.31
CA LEU A 96 -12.08 -2.05 -6.52
C LEU A 96 -10.60 -1.64 -6.42
N VAL A 97 -9.89 -2.11 -5.39
CA VAL A 97 -8.44 -1.85 -5.25
C VAL A 97 -7.66 -2.42 -6.41
N ALA A 98 -7.94 -3.67 -6.82
CA ALA A 98 -7.29 -4.28 -7.98
C ALA A 98 -7.47 -3.43 -9.25
N LYS A 99 -8.67 -2.88 -9.45
CA LYS A 99 -9.00 -2.00 -10.58
C LYS A 99 -8.30 -0.65 -10.49
N GLN A 100 -8.29 -0.01 -9.31
CA GLN A 100 -7.64 1.28 -9.08
C GLN A 100 -6.12 1.18 -9.25
N ALA A 101 -5.50 0.16 -8.65
CA ALA A 101 -4.07 -0.08 -8.80
C ALA A 101 -3.67 -0.34 -10.27
N ALA A 102 -4.44 -1.17 -10.99
CA ALA A 102 -4.21 -1.41 -12.41
C ALA A 102 -4.31 -0.12 -13.24
N GLN A 103 -5.29 0.75 -12.93
CA GLN A 103 -5.45 2.03 -13.62
C GLN A 103 -4.29 2.98 -13.32
N VAL A 104 -3.85 3.07 -12.06
CA VAL A 104 -2.68 3.90 -11.67
C VAL A 104 -1.41 3.37 -12.33
N ASP A 105 -1.23 2.05 -12.37
CA ASP A 105 -0.08 1.43 -13.03
C ASP A 105 -0.01 1.75 -14.52
N VAL A 106 -1.16 1.76 -15.21
CA VAL A 106 -1.25 2.22 -16.61
C VAL A 106 -0.91 3.71 -16.73
N LEU A 107 -1.46 4.56 -15.86
CA LEU A 107 -1.24 6.01 -15.91
C LEU A 107 0.21 6.40 -15.62
N CYS A 108 0.90 5.67 -14.75
CA CYS A 108 2.31 5.92 -14.45
C CYS A 108 3.28 5.10 -15.32
N GLY A 109 2.80 4.36 -16.34
CA GLY A 109 3.67 3.60 -17.26
C GLY A 109 4.40 2.43 -16.60
N GLY A 110 3.75 1.72 -15.65
CA GLY A 110 4.33 0.56 -14.96
C GLY A 110 5.31 0.93 -13.83
N ARG A 111 5.19 2.12 -13.23
CA ARG A 111 6.07 2.62 -12.18
C ARG A 111 5.47 2.49 -10.76
N LEU A 112 4.39 1.71 -10.59
CA LEU A 112 3.71 1.52 -9.29
C LEU A 112 4.31 0.37 -8.51
N ARG A 113 4.51 0.55 -7.20
CA ARG A 113 4.68 -0.47 -6.17
C ARG A 113 3.53 -0.35 -5.18
N LEU A 114 2.81 -1.43 -4.94
CA LEU A 114 1.68 -1.40 -4.01
C LEU A 114 2.14 -1.86 -2.63
N GLY A 115 2.47 -0.90 -1.76
CA GLY A 115 2.70 -1.18 -0.35
C GLY A 115 1.37 -1.36 0.38
N VAL A 116 1.19 -2.47 1.09
CA VAL A 116 -0.06 -2.83 1.77
C VAL A 116 0.15 -3.07 3.26
N GLY A 117 -0.77 -2.58 4.07
CA GLY A 117 -0.79 -2.76 5.51
C GLY A 117 -2.15 -3.15 6.04
N VAL A 118 -2.21 -3.45 7.35
CA VAL A 118 -3.47 -3.75 8.05
C VAL A 118 -3.99 -2.60 8.90
N GLY A 119 -3.27 -1.49 8.95
CA GLY A 119 -3.64 -0.32 9.73
C GLY A 119 -3.63 -0.50 11.24
N TRP A 120 -3.77 0.62 11.93
CA TRP A 120 -3.74 0.72 13.40
C TRP A 120 -4.99 1.38 13.98
N ASN A 121 -5.83 2.03 13.15
CA ASN A 121 -6.98 2.82 13.59
C ASN A 121 -8.29 2.01 13.52
N PRO A 122 -8.84 1.55 14.67
CA PRO A 122 -10.08 0.77 14.66
C PRO A 122 -11.31 1.62 14.28
N VAL A 123 -11.25 2.95 14.46
CA VAL A 123 -12.36 3.85 14.11
C VAL A 123 -12.59 3.88 12.61
N GLU A 124 -11.52 3.84 11.81
CA GLU A 124 -11.63 3.71 10.35
C GLU A 124 -12.30 2.40 9.94
N TYR A 125 -11.95 1.29 10.60
CA TYR A 125 -12.56 -0.01 10.33
C TYR A 125 -14.06 -0.01 10.58
N GLU A 126 -14.49 0.55 11.73
CA GLU A 126 -15.90 0.68 12.05
C GLU A 126 -16.64 1.55 11.04
N ALA A 127 -16.10 2.72 10.72
CA ALA A 127 -16.70 3.66 9.77
C ALA A 127 -16.81 3.09 8.34
N LEU A 128 -15.88 2.23 7.95
CA LEU A 128 -15.86 1.56 6.65
C LEU A 128 -16.63 0.22 6.63
N GLY A 129 -17.21 -0.19 7.78
CA GLY A 129 -17.99 -1.42 7.89
C GLY A 129 -17.13 -2.70 7.87
N GLU A 130 -15.87 -2.61 8.30
CA GLU A 130 -14.90 -3.70 8.21
C GLU A 130 -14.55 -4.28 9.57
N GLU A 131 -14.30 -5.59 9.62
CA GLU A 131 -14.03 -6.30 10.86
C GLU A 131 -12.55 -6.23 11.27
N TRP A 132 -12.27 -5.50 12.33
CA TRP A 132 -10.92 -5.30 12.87
C TRP A 132 -10.18 -6.61 13.17
N SER A 133 -10.85 -7.59 13.76
CA SER A 133 -10.24 -8.86 14.20
C SER A 133 -9.75 -9.72 13.03
N LYS A 134 -10.38 -9.60 11.87
CA LYS A 134 -10.09 -10.42 10.67
C LYS A 134 -9.11 -9.77 9.69
N ARG A 135 -8.66 -8.53 9.94
CA ARG A 135 -7.88 -7.73 8.99
C ARG A 135 -6.66 -8.43 8.40
N GLY A 136 -5.96 -9.25 9.19
CA GLY A 136 -4.77 -9.97 8.71
C GLY A 136 -5.11 -11.06 7.71
N ARG A 137 -6.16 -11.87 7.97
CA ARG A 137 -6.63 -12.94 7.07
C ARG A 137 -7.24 -12.35 5.81
N LYS A 138 -8.03 -11.28 5.95
CA LYS A 138 -8.61 -10.56 4.82
C LYS A 138 -7.51 -10.02 3.89
N GLN A 139 -6.46 -9.38 4.42
CA GLN A 139 -5.33 -8.92 3.62
C GLN A 139 -4.67 -10.04 2.82
N GLU A 140 -4.46 -11.20 3.44
CA GLU A 140 -3.82 -12.35 2.77
C GLU A 140 -4.66 -12.86 1.59
N GLU A 141 -5.98 -13.01 1.79
CA GLU A 141 -6.92 -13.39 0.73
C GLU A 141 -6.98 -12.34 -0.39
N GLN A 142 -7.07 -11.05 -0.02
CA GLN A 142 -7.11 -9.95 -0.97
C GLN A 142 -5.88 -9.92 -1.88
N VAL A 143 -4.68 -10.10 -1.32
CA VAL A 143 -3.43 -10.10 -2.10
C VAL A 143 -3.43 -11.24 -3.13
N GLN A 144 -3.88 -12.44 -2.75
CA GLN A 144 -3.97 -13.57 -3.67
C GLN A 144 -4.96 -13.28 -4.80
N LEU A 145 -6.14 -12.76 -4.47
CA LEU A 145 -7.16 -12.44 -5.46
C LEU A 145 -6.73 -11.28 -6.39
N MET A 146 -6.08 -10.24 -5.86
CA MET A 146 -5.58 -9.13 -6.68
C MET A 146 -4.53 -9.59 -7.69
N LYS A 147 -3.57 -10.44 -7.30
CA LYS A 147 -2.57 -10.99 -8.22
C LYS A 147 -3.24 -11.77 -9.36
N ARG A 148 -4.30 -12.51 -9.07
CA ARG A 148 -5.09 -13.19 -10.09
C ARG A 148 -5.82 -12.23 -11.02
N TYR A 149 -6.45 -11.17 -10.51
CA TYR A 149 -7.08 -10.14 -11.34
C TYR A 149 -6.09 -9.47 -12.31
N TRP A 150 -4.81 -9.33 -11.91
CA TRP A 150 -3.79 -8.69 -12.76
C TRP A 150 -3.13 -9.62 -13.77
N THR A 151 -3.34 -10.93 -13.67
CA THR A 151 -2.68 -11.93 -14.54
C THR A 151 -3.65 -12.78 -15.32
N GLU A 152 -4.89 -12.93 -14.87
CA GLU A 152 -5.89 -13.78 -15.50
C GLU A 152 -6.96 -12.93 -16.22
N ARG A 153 -7.40 -13.39 -17.38
CA ARG A 153 -8.50 -12.75 -18.12
C ARG A 153 -9.81 -12.73 -17.31
N THR A 154 -10.10 -13.84 -16.65
CA THR A 154 -11.28 -14.01 -15.77
C THR A 154 -10.88 -14.86 -14.57
N VAL A 155 -11.39 -14.48 -13.42
CA VAL A 155 -11.16 -15.17 -12.13
C VAL A 155 -12.44 -15.80 -11.66
N THR A 156 -12.36 -17.02 -11.15
CA THR A 156 -13.34 -17.64 -10.27
C THR A 156 -12.68 -17.86 -8.92
N PHE A 157 -13.28 -17.31 -7.87
CA PHE A 157 -12.74 -17.34 -6.52
C PHE A 157 -13.87 -17.51 -5.50
N ASP A 158 -13.70 -18.38 -4.53
CA ASP A 158 -14.64 -18.61 -3.42
C ASP A 158 -13.86 -18.65 -2.11
N GLY A 159 -13.64 -17.46 -1.53
CA GLY A 159 -12.89 -17.25 -0.31
C GLY A 159 -13.78 -16.99 0.91
N GLU A 160 -13.15 -16.67 2.02
CA GLU A 160 -13.83 -16.26 3.26
C GLU A 160 -14.46 -14.86 3.12
N PHE A 161 -13.76 -13.96 2.43
CA PHE A 161 -14.11 -12.53 2.33
C PHE A 161 -14.59 -12.12 0.94
N ASP A 162 -14.09 -12.78 -0.09
CA ASP A 162 -14.36 -12.42 -1.47
C ASP A 162 -14.95 -13.60 -2.24
N ARG A 163 -15.97 -13.33 -3.09
CA ARG A 163 -16.53 -14.29 -4.05
C ARG A 163 -16.60 -13.69 -5.43
N VAL A 164 -16.07 -14.40 -6.41
CA VAL A 164 -16.03 -13.97 -7.81
C VAL A 164 -16.42 -15.14 -8.72
N ALA A 165 -17.38 -14.91 -9.60
CA ALA A 165 -17.83 -15.88 -10.59
C ALA A 165 -17.51 -15.37 -12.01
N HIS A 166 -16.43 -15.92 -12.61
CA HIS A 166 -16.04 -15.68 -14.01
C HIS A 166 -15.94 -14.19 -14.41
N ALA A 167 -15.38 -13.35 -13.53
CA ALA A 167 -15.21 -11.93 -13.77
C ALA A 167 -13.72 -11.52 -13.82
N GLY A 168 -13.41 -10.41 -14.49
CA GLY A 168 -12.06 -9.87 -14.59
C GLY A 168 -12.07 -8.35 -14.71
N ILE A 169 -10.88 -7.74 -14.71
CA ILE A 169 -10.70 -6.30 -14.85
C ILE A 169 -10.11 -5.94 -16.21
N LYS A 170 -10.46 -4.77 -16.74
CA LYS A 170 -9.86 -4.11 -17.90
C LYS A 170 -9.86 -2.58 -17.67
N PRO A 171 -8.76 -1.83 -18.02
CA PRO A 171 -7.51 -2.37 -18.56
C PRO A 171 -6.78 -3.28 -17.57
N MET A 172 -5.94 -4.17 -18.06
CA MET A 172 -4.94 -4.88 -17.27
C MET A 172 -3.82 -3.91 -16.89
N PRO A 173 -3.13 -4.08 -15.76
CA PRO A 173 -1.94 -3.29 -15.48
C PRO A 173 -0.82 -3.57 -16.49
N ILE A 174 0.16 -2.69 -16.58
CA ILE A 174 1.39 -2.92 -17.36
C ILE A 174 2.21 -4.01 -16.67
N GLN A 175 2.35 -3.92 -15.35
CA GLN A 175 3.01 -4.92 -14.52
C GLN A 175 2.04 -6.07 -14.17
N GLN A 176 2.34 -7.30 -14.55
CA GLN A 176 1.48 -8.46 -14.36
C GLN A 176 2.20 -9.58 -13.60
N PRO A 177 2.08 -9.60 -12.26
CA PRO A 177 1.32 -8.69 -11.40
C PRO A 177 2.09 -7.41 -11.02
N ILE A 178 1.36 -6.40 -10.50
CA ILE A 178 1.96 -5.24 -9.81
C ILE A 178 2.71 -5.75 -8.58
N PRO A 179 3.95 -5.29 -8.31
CA PRO A 179 4.70 -5.69 -7.11
C PRO A 179 3.98 -5.26 -5.82
N ILE A 180 3.81 -6.21 -4.89
CA ILE A 180 3.16 -5.98 -3.59
C ILE A 180 4.21 -6.04 -2.47
N TRP A 181 4.29 -4.96 -1.69
CA TRP A 181 5.17 -4.86 -0.54
C TRP A 181 4.35 -4.81 0.75
N PHE A 182 4.72 -5.61 1.75
CA PHE A 182 4.01 -5.65 3.03
C PHE A 182 4.64 -4.71 4.04
N GLY A 183 3.83 -3.80 4.61
CA GLY A 183 4.26 -2.89 5.66
C GLY A 183 3.91 -3.38 7.06
N GLY A 184 4.88 -3.23 7.97
CA GLY A 184 4.73 -3.58 9.37
C GLY A 184 5.93 -4.35 9.93
N GLY A 185 5.95 -4.56 11.26
CA GLY A 185 7.10 -5.12 11.96
C GLY A 185 6.79 -6.32 12.87
N VAL A 186 5.54 -6.84 12.86
CA VAL A 186 5.21 -8.03 13.66
C VAL A 186 5.41 -9.31 12.87
N ASP A 187 5.70 -10.43 13.54
CA ASP A 187 5.99 -11.71 12.90
C ASP A 187 4.92 -12.14 11.88
N ALA A 188 3.63 -11.90 12.18
CA ALA A 188 2.55 -12.20 11.25
C ALA A 188 2.62 -11.43 9.92
N VAL A 189 3.17 -10.21 9.92
CA VAL A 189 3.40 -9.42 8.70
C VAL A 189 4.60 -9.99 7.93
N LEU A 190 5.70 -10.30 8.63
CA LEU A 190 6.89 -10.87 8.01
C LEU A 190 6.60 -12.21 7.34
N LYS A 191 5.78 -13.07 7.97
CA LYS A 191 5.31 -14.32 7.36
C LYS A 191 4.48 -14.10 6.10
N ARG A 192 3.54 -13.15 6.12
CA ARG A 192 2.77 -12.80 4.91
C ARG A 192 3.65 -12.22 3.80
N ALA A 193 4.61 -11.36 4.17
CA ALA A 193 5.60 -10.84 3.23
C ALA A 193 6.43 -11.96 2.59
N ALA A 194 6.92 -12.90 3.40
CA ALA A 194 7.68 -14.05 2.91
C ALA A 194 6.86 -14.93 1.97
N LYS A 195 5.58 -15.16 2.27
CA LYS A 195 4.71 -16.04 1.49
C LYS A 195 4.18 -15.39 0.21
N HIS A 196 3.77 -14.12 0.27
CA HIS A 196 3.00 -13.48 -0.79
C HIS A 196 3.61 -12.17 -1.33
N GLY A 197 4.59 -11.57 -0.62
CA GLY A 197 5.16 -10.26 -0.94
C GLY A 197 6.28 -10.31 -1.96
N ASP A 198 6.47 -9.17 -2.61
CA ASP A 198 7.62 -8.90 -3.49
C ASP A 198 8.62 -7.95 -2.79
N GLY A 199 8.28 -7.50 -1.57
CA GLY A 199 9.09 -6.66 -0.71
C GLY A 199 8.48 -6.44 0.67
N TRP A 200 9.26 -5.79 1.52
CA TRP A 200 8.86 -5.43 2.88
C TRP A 200 9.15 -3.96 3.18
N ILE A 201 8.21 -3.27 3.81
CA ILE A 201 8.33 -1.88 4.28
C ILE A 201 8.40 -1.91 5.81
N PRO A 202 9.59 -1.73 6.42
CA PRO A 202 9.74 -1.67 7.87
C PRO A 202 9.04 -0.44 8.44
N LEU A 203 8.44 -0.57 9.63
CA LEU A 203 7.97 0.57 10.40
C LEU A 203 9.11 1.21 11.19
N GLY A 204 9.22 2.53 11.11
CA GLY A 204 10.20 3.32 11.85
C GLY A 204 11.57 3.42 11.17
N ASN A 205 12.51 4.03 11.89
CA ASN A 205 13.84 4.30 11.35
C ASN A 205 14.71 3.02 11.27
N PRO A 206 15.61 2.96 10.26
CA PRO A 206 16.61 1.90 10.18
C PRO A 206 17.45 1.82 11.46
N GLY A 207 17.61 0.63 12.00
CA GLY A 207 18.40 0.39 13.22
C GLY A 207 18.48 -1.09 13.57
N ARG A 208 19.02 -1.39 14.76
CA ARG A 208 19.20 -2.79 15.22
C ARG A 208 17.88 -3.59 15.20
N GLY A 209 16.75 -2.95 15.52
CA GLY A 209 15.45 -3.60 15.48
C GLY A 209 15.03 -4.00 14.07
N SER A 210 15.24 -3.13 13.09
CA SER A 210 14.94 -3.43 11.68
C SER A 210 15.84 -4.54 11.13
N MET A 211 17.11 -4.58 11.53
CA MET A 211 18.02 -5.66 11.14
C MET A 211 17.59 -7.02 11.69
N ALA A 212 17.18 -7.09 12.95
CA ALA A 212 16.65 -8.33 13.54
C ALA A 212 15.35 -8.80 12.85
N MET A 213 14.50 -7.87 12.41
CA MET A 213 13.30 -8.19 11.62
C MET A 213 13.67 -8.69 10.22
N LEU A 214 14.69 -8.12 9.59
CA LEU A 214 15.19 -8.58 8.30
C LEU A 214 15.74 -10.01 8.38
N GLU A 215 16.50 -10.32 9.43
CA GLU A 215 16.98 -11.69 9.68
C GLU A 215 15.83 -12.68 9.85
N LYS A 216 14.77 -12.30 10.58
CA LYS A 216 13.56 -13.13 10.69
C LYS A 216 12.86 -13.31 9.34
N LEU A 217 12.75 -12.24 8.55
CA LEU A 217 12.15 -12.30 7.22
C LEU A 217 12.92 -13.25 6.31
N HIS A 218 14.25 -13.22 6.34
CA HIS A 218 15.10 -14.17 5.58
C HIS A 218 14.84 -15.61 6.04
N GLY A 219 14.66 -15.84 7.34
CA GLY A 219 14.28 -17.16 7.86
C GLY A 219 12.95 -17.64 7.30
N TYR A 220 11.93 -16.78 7.31
CA TYR A 220 10.61 -17.12 6.75
C TYR A 220 10.62 -17.29 5.22
N LEU A 221 11.43 -16.52 4.49
CA LEU A 221 11.63 -16.73 3.05
C LEU A 221 12.23 -18.11 2.77
N ALA A 222 13.23 -18.53 3.54
CA ALA A 222 13.81 -19.85 3.41
C ALA A 222 12.80 -20.99 3.72
N GLU A 223 11.92 -20.81 4.72
CA GLU A 223 10.81 -21.74 4.99
C GLU A 223 9.83 -21.88 3.82
N GLU A 224 9.60 -20.79 3.08
CA GLU A 224 8.75 -20.75 1.88
C GLU A 224 9.51 -21.14 0.57
N GLY A 225 10.80 -21.51 0.69
CA GLY A 225 11.64 -21.88 -0.46
C GLY A 225 11.93 -20.70 -1.41
N ARG A 226 11.96 -19.48 -0.89
CA ARG A 226 12.23 -18.24 -1.63
C ARG A 226 13.58 -17.63 -1.25
N ASP A 227 14.25 -17.06 -2.23
CA ASP A 227 15.48 -16.29 -2.00
C ASP A 227 15.16 -14.88 -1.47
N PRO A 228 16.02 -14.30 -0.60
CA PRO A 228 15.92 -12.96 -0.08
C PRO A 228 15.99 -11.85 -1.14
#